data_3b80e7eeadc9a52b72395d5e5deb6ae7
#
_entry.id   3b80e7eeadc9a52b72395d5e5deb6ae7
#
_cell.length_a   1.000
_cell.length_b   1.000
_cell.length_c   1.000
_cell.angle_alpha   90.00
_cell.angle_beta   90.00
_cell.angle_gamma   90.00
#
_symmetry.space_group_name_H-M   'P 1'
#
loop_
_entity.id
_entity.type
_entity.pdbx_description
1 polymer ?
#
loop_
_entity_poly.entity_id
_entity_poly.type
_entity_poly.pdbx_seq_one_letter_code
_entity_poly.pdbx_strand_id
1 'polypeptide(L)'
;AVLLLSGGVTSTFAQTENCNSNSSISHEAVRAGNFKDAYAPCMAVLKDCPTLRYYTFTDAQKILVGFLSQIKDRNSADYKKYFDELMDVYDLRMKYIPEFIGKGMKGVPSVADALGAKAVDYLQFAPAPDLNTAYNWLKESVHAEKGGSKGAVLHYFLDTSMQKVKADDNHTDQFFQDYIDASKYADDALAAETKEAKKANLQAIKDNLVAMFIQSGVADCESLQNIYGPKVEASKTDSAFLKKALNILKLMKCNESEVYFKASEYMYQIDPTADAAVGVAYMY
;
A
#
# COMPACT_ATOMS: atom_id res chain seq x y z
N ALA A 1 22.30 0.35 60.99
CA ALA A 1 22.09 1.23 59.87
C ALA A 1 21.16 0.54 58.86
N VAL A 2 19.89 0.91 58.83
CA VAL A 2 18.90 0.44 57.88
C VAL A 2 18.82 1.54 56.81
N LEU A 3 19.36 1.27 55.60
CA LEU A 3 19.19 2.10 54.45
C LEU A 3 17.85 1.73 53.77
N LEU A 4 16.89 2.64 53.86
CA LEU A 4 15.61 2.59 53.17
C LEU A 4 15.82 2.84 51.65
N LEU A 5 15.70 1.80 50.84
CA LEU A 5 15.53 1.86 49.38
C LEU A 5 14.07 2.21 49.06
N SER A 6 13.71 3.49 49.08
CA SER A 6 12.36 3.96 48.75
C SER A 6 12.29 4.86 47.47
N GLY A 7 13.22 4.68 46.54
CA GLY A 7 13.33 5.57 45.37
C GLY A 7 12.67 5.09 44.08
N GLY A 8 12.24 3.83 43.97
CA GLY A 8 11.86 3.26 42.68
C GLY A 8 10.36 3.29 42.34
N VAL A 9 9.48 3.34 43.29
CA VAL A 9 8.04 3.17 43.07
C VAL A 9 7.31 4.49 42.77
N THR A 10 7.78 5.60 43.34
CA THR A 10 7.17 6.92 43.17
C THR A 10 7.39 7.49 41.76
N SER A 11 8.53 7.21 41.12
CA SER A 11 8.84 7.70 39.78
C SER A 11 7.97 7.01 38.68
N THR A 12 7.67 5.74 38.84
CA THR A 12 6.83 4.98 37.88
C THR A 12 5.37 5.40 37.95
N PHE A 13 4.82 5.68 39.12
CA PHE A 13 3.44 6.16 39.30
C PHE A 13 3.27 7.56 38.70
N ALA A 14 4.17 8.51 38.99
CA ALA A 14 4.12 9.86 38.44
C ALA A 14 4.27 9.87 36.90
N GLN A 15 5.13 9.00 36.35
CA GLN A 15 5.28 8.87 34.89
C GLN A 15 4.01 8.31 34.25
N THR A 16 3.38 7.31 34.83
CA THR A 16 2.13 6.72 34.32
C THR A 16 0.98 7.72 34.36
N GLU A 17 0.89 8.54 35.42
CA GLU A 17 -0.13 9.58 35.56
C GLU A 17 0.07 10.69 34.52
N ASN A 18 1.29 11.14 34.28
CA ASN A 18 1.63 12.06 33.20
C ASN A 18 1.29 11.51 31.83
N CYS A 19 1.56 10.23 31.55
CA CYS A 19 1.22 9.59 30.28
C CYS A 19 -0.28 9.55 30.04
N ASN A 20 -1.09 9.21 31.03
CA ASN A 20 -2.55 9.20 30.91
C ASN A 20 -3.11 10.61 30.68
N SER A 21 -2.61 11.61 31.43
CA SER A 21 -3.00 13.00 31.26
C SER A 21 -2.66 13.52 29.86
N ASN A 22 -1.42 13.36 29.43
CA ASN A 22 -0.96 13.78 28.10
C ASN A 22 -1.73 13.08 26.96
N SER A 23 -2.01 11.78 27.11
CA SER A 23 -2.81 11.02 26.13
C SER A 23 -4.22 11.57 26.01
N SER A 24 -4.86 11.93 27.12
CA SER A 24 -6.22 12.50 27.11
C SER A 24 -6.22 13.91 26.53
N ILE A 25 -5.29 14.77 26.95
CA ILE A 25 -5.17 16.15 26.45
C ILE A 25 -4.94 16.16 24.94
N SER A 26 -3.97 15.35 24.45
CA SER A 26 -3.66 15.32 23.02
C SER A 26 -4.84 14.78 22.20
N HIS A 27 -5.50 13.72 22.66
CA HIS A 27 -6.63 13.14 21.94
C HIS A 27 -7.81 14.10 21.81
N GLU A 28 -8.19 14.78 22.90
CA GLU A 28 -9.27 15.78 22.87
C GLU A 28 -8.91 16.98 21.99
N ALA A 29 -7.66 17.45 22.03
CA ALA A 29 -7.20 18.53 21.18
C ALA A 29 -7.22 18.12 19.68
N VAL A 30 -6.83 16.89 19.33
CA VAL A 30 -6.94 16.36 17.95
C VAL A 30 -8.40 16.29 17.51
N ARG A 31 -9.30 15.82 18.37
CA ARG A 31 -10.75 15.77 18.05
C ARG A 31 -11.33 17.18 17.82
N ALA A 32 -10.81 18.17 18.50
CA ALA A 32 -11.17 19.58 18.33
C ALA A 32 -10.48 20.25 17.12
N GLY A 33 -9.58 19.54 16.40
CA GLY A 33 -8.79 20.10 15.31
C GLY A 33 -7.65 21.03 15.76
N ASN A 34 -7.36 21.08 17.06
CA ASN A 34 -6.31 21.92 17.63
C ASN A 34 -4.97 21.17 17.68
N PHE A 35 -4.33 21.02 16.52
CA PHE A 35 -3.10 20.25 16.38
C PHE A 35 -1.91 20.88 17.12
N LYS A 36 -1.89 22.22 17.25
CA LYS A 36 -0.80 22.91 17.94
C LYS A 36 -0.73 22.52 19.43
N ASP A 37 -1.87 22.50 20.11
CA ASP A 37 -1.91 22.15 21.54
C ASP A 37 -1.81 20.61 21.73
N ALA A 38 -2.21 19.82 20.72
CA ALA A 38 -2.11 18.36 20.74
C ALA A 38 -0.67 17.85 20.62
N TYR A 39 0.21 18.56 19.92
CA TYR A 39 1.51 18.07 19.49
C TYR A 39 2.43 17.69 20.64
N ALA A 40 2.75 18.61 21.54
CA ALA A 40 3.71 18.36 22.62
C ALA A 40 3.26 17.21 23.56
N PRO A 41 2.01 17.17 24.06
CA PRO A 41 1.57 16.03 24.87
C PRO A 41 1.51 14.71 24.09
N CYS A 42 1.17 14.71 22.79
CA CYS A 42 1.17 13.52 21.96
C CYS A 42 2.57 12.92 21.82
N MET A 43 3.57 13.74 21.48
CA MET A 43 4.95 13.31 21.32
C MET A 43 5.57 12.84 22.63
N ALA A 44 5.18 13.43 23.77
CA ALA A 44 5.59 12.98 25.09
C ALA A 44 5.06 11.54 25.38
N VAL A 45 3.81 11.24 25.03
CA VAL A 45 3.26 9.87 25.18
C VAL A 45 4.01 8.89 24.29
N LEU A 46 4.28 9.22 23.03
CA LEU A 46 5.02 8.33 22.14
C LEU A 46 6.44 8.04 22.62
N LYS A 47 7.08 9.02 23.24
CA LYS A 47 8.42 8.89 23.81
C LYS A 47 8.44 8.05 25.09
N ASP A 48 7.57 8.35 26.03
CA ASP A 48 7.68 7.83 27.40
C ASP A 48 6.82 6.59 27.65
N CYS A 49 5.72 6.43 26.90
CA CYS A 49 4.73 5.36 27.08
C CYS A 49 4.05 4.94 25.75
N PRO A 50 4.83 4.52 24.74
CA PRO A 50 4.31 4.27 23.39
C PRO A 50 3.25 3.16 23.32
N THR A 51 3.19 2.26 24.30
CA THR A 51 2.22 1.16 24.35
C THR A 51 1.01 1.44 25.23
N LEU A 52 0.82 2.70 25.66
CA LEU A 52 -0.32 3.10 26.50
C LEU A 52 -1.64 3.01 25.72
N ARG A 53 -1.69 3.63 24.54
CA ARG A 53 -2.90 3.72 23.72
C ARG A 53 -2.55 3.71 22.23
N TYR A 54 -3.17 2.82 21.47
CA TYR A 54 -2.89 2.71 20.03
C TYR A 54 -3.27 3.99 19.27
N TYR A 55 -4.34 4.67 19.65
CA TYR A 55 -4.79 5.89 18.97
C TYR A 55 -3.76 7.03 19.02
N THR A 56 -2.80 7.00 19.96
CA THR A 56 -1.74 8.02 20.02
C THR A 56 -0.94 8.09 18.71
N PHE A 57 -0.69 6.94 18.05
CA PHE A 57 -0.02 6.89 16.74
C PHE A 57 -0.87 7.53 15.63
N THR A 58 -2.17 7.28 15.63
CA THR A 58 -3.07 7.88 14.63
C THR A 58 -3.30 9.36 14.86
N ASP A 59 -3.26 9.80 16.11
CA ASP A 59 -3.34 11.22 16.46
C ASP A 59 -2.05 11.94 16.08
N ALA A 60 -0.87 11.37 16.34
CA ALA A 60 0.42 11.92 15.89
C ALA A 60 0.48 12.07 14.37
N GLN A 61 0.03 11.06 13.62
CA GLN A 61 -0.09 11.14 12.16
C GLN A 61 -0.96 12.33 11.74
N LYS A 62 -2.16 12.48 12.31
CA LYS A 62 -3.06 13.60 11.97
C LYS A 62 -2.45 14.96 12.28
N ILE A 63 -1.79 15.09 13.41
CA ILE A 63 -1.11 16.32 13.83
C ILE A 63 -0.02 16.68 12.81
N LEU A 64 0.87 15.74 12.50
CA LEU A 64 2.02 15.97 11.62
C LEU A 64 1.59 16.23 10.18
N VAL A 65 0.63 15.45 9.65
CA VAL A 65 0.01 15.72 8.34
C VAL A 65 -0.66 17.10 8.32
N GLY A 66 -1.34 17.48 9.40
CA GLY A 66 -1.94 18.80 9.54
C GLY A 66 -0.90 19.93 9.46
N PHE A 67 0.26 19.78 10.10
CA PHE A 67 1.35 20.76 10.02
C PHE A 67 1.98 20.80 8.63
N LEU A 68 2.31 19.65 8.04
CA LEU A 68 2.89 19.54 6.70
C LEU A 68 1.99 20.18 5.64
N SER A 69 0.66 20.00 5.76
CA SER A 69 -0.31 20.56 4.84
C SER A 69 -0.39 22.09 4.86
N GLN A 70 0.03 22.73 5.96
CA GLN A 70 0.01 24.18 6.12
C GLN A 70 1.32 24.85 5.67
N ILE A 71 2.42 24.12 5.63
CA ILE A 71 3.74 24.65 5.26
C ILE A 71 3.90 24.57 3.74
N LYS A 72 4.01 25.73 3.08
CA LYS A 72 4.16 25.80 1.62
C LYS A 72 5.56 25.42 1.13
N ASP A 73 6.59 25.81 1.87
CA ASP A 73 7.98 25.52 1.52
C ASP A 73 8.40 24.15 2.08
N ARG A 74 8.40 23.14 1.23
CA ARG A 74 8.83 21.78 1.56
C ARG A 74 10.33 21.66 1.89
N ASN A 75 11.13 22.67 1.57
CA ASN A 75 12.56 22.70 1.88
C ASN A 75 12.89 23.37 3.22
N SER A 76 11.89 23.99 3.86
CA SER A 76 12.08 24.62 5.16
C SER A 76 12.50 23.61 6.23
N ALA A 77 13.21 24.09 7.26
CA ALA A 77 13.64 23.25 8.38
C ALA A 77 12.45 22.65 9.14
N ASP A 78 11.38 23.42 9.33
CA ASP A 78 10.17 22.95 10.01
C ASP A 78 9.45 21.85 9.21
N TYR A 79 9.37 21.98 7.86
CA TYR A 79 8.76 20.96 7.03
C TYR A 79 9.54 19.65 7.13
N LYS A 80 10.87 19.70 6.96
CA LYS A 80 11.73 18.51 7.06
C LYS A 80 11.61 17.86 8.43
N LYS A 81 11.63 18.65 9.51
CA LYS A 81 11.44 18.15 10.87
C LYS A 81 10.13 17.37 11.01
N TYR A 82 8.99 17.97 10.61
CA TYR A 82 7.70 17.28 10.77
C TYR A 82 7.54 16.08 9.84
N PHE A 83 8.18 16.11 8.67
CA PHE A 83 8.21 14.95 7.79
C PHE A 83 9.03 13.79 8.38
N ASP A 84 10.21 14.07 8.92
CA ASP A 84 11.04 13.06 9.57
C ASP A 84 10.32 12.46 10.79
N GLU A 85 9.69 13.31 11.62
CA GLU A 85 8.87 12.85 12.74
C GLU A 85 7.67 11.99 12.29
N LEU A 86 7.05 12.30 11.15
CA LEU A 86 5.96 11.50 10.60
C LEU A 86 6.45 10.09 10.22
N MET A 87 7.61 10.00 9.59
CA MET A 87 8.21 8.71 9.24
C MET A 87 8.62 7.93 10.48
N ASP A 88 9.19 8.58 11.49
CA ASP A 88 9.53 7.97 12.78
C ASP A 88 8.29 7.46 13.53
N VAL A 89 7.19 8.20 13.50
CA VAL A 89 5.90 7.78 14.09
C VAL A 89 5.38 6.50 13.42
N TYR A 90 5.51 6.37 12.10
CA TYR A 90 5.14 5.14 11.40
C TYR A 90 6.05 3.96 11.80
N ASP A 91 7.35 4.16 11.88
CA ASP A 91 8.29 3.11 12.28
C ASP A 91 8.05 2.65 13.71
N LEU A 92 7.80 3.61 14.59
CA LEU A 92 7.44 3.31 15.98
C LEU A 92 6.10 2.58 16.08
N ARG A 93 5.10 3.00 15.29
CA ARG A 93 3.80 2.36 15.20
C ARG A 93 3.93 0.89 14.77
N MET A 94 4.65 0.63 13.67
CA MET A 94 4.88 -0.73 13.17
C MET A 94 5.60 -1.61 14.20
N LYS A 95 6.57 -1.05 14.91
CA LYS A 95 7.28 -1.74 16.00
C LYS A 95 6.35 -2.22 17.11
N TYR A 96 5.36 -1.40 17.50
CA TYR A 96 4.49 -1.70 18.65
C TYR A 96 3.15 -2.36 18.28
N ILE A 97 2.74 -2.42 17.02
CA ILE A 97 1.53 -3.14 16.59
C ILE A 97 1.45 -4.56 17.15
N PRO A 98 2.51 -5.41 17.09
CA PRO A 98 2.44 -6.77 17.63
C PRO A 98 2.12 -6.81 19.13
N GLU A 99 2.63 -5.85 19.91
CA GLU A 99 2.34 -5.77 21.34
C GLU A 99 0.87 -5.43 21.63
N PHE A 100 0.29 -4.48 20.88
CA PHE A 100 -1.13 -4.15 21.00
C PHE A 100 -2.03 -5.33 20.62
N ILE A 101 -1.69 -6.05 19.56
CA ILE A 101 -2.40 -7.27 19.15
C ILE A 101 -2.26 -8.35 20.22
N GLY A 102 -1.06 -8.56 20.78
CA GLY A 102 -0.80 -9.52 21.85
C GLY A 102 -1.58 -9.21 23.14
N LYS A 103 -1.87 -7.93 23.40
CA LYS A 103 -2.76 -7.50 24.51
C LYS A 103 -4.25 -7.67 24.19
N GLY A 104 -4.63 -8.21 23.03
CA GLY A 104 -6.01 -8.42 22.60
C GLY A 104 -6.77 -7.13 22.24
N MET A 105 -6.07 -6.05 21.93
CA MET A 105 -6.68 -4.78 21.56
C MET A 105 -7.35 -4.89 20.19
N LYS A 106 -8.67 -4.63 20.13
CA LYS A 106 -9.45 -4.69 18.88
C LYS A 106 -9.20 -3.44 18.01
N GLY A 107 -9.26 -3.62 16.70
CA GLY A 107 -9.15 -2.51 15.75
C GLY A 107 -7.73 -2.01 15.50
N VAL A 108 -6.73 -2.70 16.04
CA VAL A 108 -5.32 -2.46 15.68
C VAL A 108 -5.10 -3.08 14.30
N PRO A 109 -4.59 -2.31 13.32
CA PRO A 109 -4.29 -2.83 11.98
C PRO A 109 -3.07 -3.76 12.01
N SER A 110 -2.80 -4.41 10.89
CA SER A 110 -1.55 -5.14 10.69
C SER A 110 -0.35 -4.19 10.50
N VAL A 111 0.84 -4.73 10.61
CA VAL A 111 2.08 -4.00 10.26
C VAL A 111 2.06 -3.62 8.78
N ALA A 112 1.56 -4.51 7.91
CA ALA A 112 1.49 -4.27 6.47
C ALA A 112 0.50 -3.14 6.11
N ASP A 113 -0.65 -3.05 6.79
CA ASP A 113 -1.57 -1.90 6.62
C ASP A 113 -0.92 -0.58 7.06
N ALA A 114 -0.15 -0.59 8.15
CA ALA A 114 0.59 0.59 8.59
C ALA A 114 1.70 0.98 7.60
N LEU A 115 2.38 0.00 7.00
CA LEU A 115 3.40 0.22 5.96
C LEU A 115 2.80 0.85 4.70
N GLY A 116 1.63 0.36 4.26
CA GLY A 116 0.91 0.96 3.14
C GLY A 116 0.52 2.43 3.40
N ALA A 117 0.04 2.73 4.61
CA ALA A 117 -0.26 4.10 5.01
C ALA A 117 1.00 4.98 5.07
N LYS A 118 2.14 4.45 5.57
CA LYS A 118 3.46 5.12 5.53
C LYS A 118 3.84 5.48 4.09
N ALA A 119 3.70 4.55 3.16
CA ALA A 119 4.07 4.76 1.76
C ALA A 119 3.21 5.84 1.10
N VAL A 120 1.90 5.87 1.39
CA VAL A 120 0.98 6.90 0.88
C VAL A 120 1.38 8.28 1.40
N ASP A 121 1.58 8.43 2.70
CA ASP A 121 1.99 9.71 3.29
C ASP A 121 3.40 10.12 2.83
N TYR A 122 4.31 9.16 2.65
CA TYR A 122 5.64 9.41 2.07
C TYR A 122 5.54 10.02 0.67
N LEU A 123 4.73 9.44 -0.22
CA LEU A 123 4.54 9.97 -1.58
C LEU A 123 3.91 11.35 -1.58
N GLN A 124 3.01 11.63 -0.65
CA GLN A 124 2.32 12.91 -0.56
C GLN A 124 3.18 14.02 0.04
N PHE A 125 3.99 13.70 1.04
CA PHE A 125 4.65 14.70 1.87
C PHE A 125 6.18 14.70 1.77
N ALA A 126 6.85 13.68 1.25
CA ALA A 126 8.31 13.75 1.10
C ALA A 126 8.71 14.93 0.21
N PRO A 127 9.73 15.71 0.60
CA PRO A 127 10.25 16.81 -0.24
C PRO A 127 10.71 16.32 -1.62
N ALA A 128 11.33 15.14 -1.67
CA ALA A 128 11.76 14.45 -2.89
C ALA A 128 11.54 12.94 -2.70
N PRO A 129 10.34 12.41 -3.02
CA PRO A 129 10.06 10.99 -2.82
C PRO A 129 10.87 10.11 -3.77
N ASP A 130 11.49 9.07 -3.22
CA ASP A 130 12.09 7.99 -4.00
C ASP A 130 11.00 7.00 -4.42
N LEU A 131 10.79 6.90 -5.73
CA LEU A 131 9.73 6.09 -6.31
C LEU A 131 9.93 4.58 -6.02
N ASN A 132 11.19 4.10 -5.99
CA ASN A 132 11.46 2.69 -5.73
C ASN A 132 11.17 2.31 -4.29
N THR A 133 11.56 3.16 -3.35
CA THR A 133 11.24 2.98 -1.92
C THR A 133 9.73 2.91 -1.70
N ALA A 134 8.99 3.89 -2.23
CA ALA A 134 7.54 3.93 -2.11
C ALA A 134 6.86 2.70 -2.74
N TYR A 135 7.26 2.34 -3.96
CA TYR A 135 6.75 1.18 -4.66
C TYR A 135 6.96 -0.12 -3.88
N ASN A 136 8.17 -0.32 -3.32
CA ASN A 136 8.48 -1.52 -2.55
C ASN A 136 7.61 -1.63 -1.28
N TRP A 137 7.42 -0.55 -0.54
CA TRP A 137 6.54 -0.52 0.63
C TRP A 137 5.07 -0.79 0.27
N LEU A 138 4.58 -0.17 -0.83
CA LEU A 138 3.22 -0.40 -1.31
C LEU A 138 3.03 -1.84 -1.76
N LYS A 139 3.97 -2.39 -2.51
CA LYS A 139 3.95 -3.78 -2.98
C LYS A 139 3.91 -4.76 -1.82
N GLU A 140 4.78 -4.58 -0.81
CA GLU A 140 4.79 -5.41 0.40
C GLU A 140 3.46 -5.35 1.13
N SER A 141 2.92 -4.14 1.34
CA SER A 141 1.63 -3.92 1.99
C SER A 141 0.49 -4.61 1.24
N VAL A 142 0.36 -4.36 -0.06
CA VAL A 142 -0.73 -4.88 -0.90
C VAL A 142 -0.70 -6.41 -0.97
N HIS A 143 0.47 -7.02 -1.11
CA HIS A 143 0.59 -8.49 -1.18
C HIS A 143 0.32 -9.17 0.18
N ALA A 144 0.59 -8.49 1.29
CA ALA A 144 0.27 -9.01 2.62
C ALA A 144 -1.23 -8.86 2.95
N GLU A 145 -1.83 -7.70 2.66
CA GLU A 145 -3.22 -7.37 2.98
C GLU A 145 -4.24 -7.95 1.97
N LYS A 146 -3.85 -8.11 0.70
CA LYS A 146 -4.71 -8.61 -0.37
C LYS A 146 -6.05 -7.87 -0.44
N GLY A 147 -7.18 -8.59 -0.34
CA GLY A 147 -8.52 -8.01 -0.29
C GLY A 147 -8.79 -7.11 0.94
N GLY A 148 -7.90 -7.09 1.94
CA GLY A 148 -7.92 -6.14 3.05
C GLY A 148 -7.25 -4.80 2.75
N SER A 149 -6.58 -4.67 1.61
CA SER A 149 -5.86 -3.44 1.22
C SER A 149 -6.81 -2.24 1.13
N LYS A 150 -6.36 -1.10 1.66
CA LYS A 150 -7.12 0.15 1.52
C LYS A 150 -7.06 0.67 0.09
N GLY A 151 -8.16 1.27 -0.37
CA GLY A 151 -8.26 1.78 -1.73
C GLY A 151 -7.18 2.79 -2.12
N ALA A 152 -6.80 3.67 -1.21
CA ALA A 152 -5.68 4.57 -1.42
C ALA A 152 -4.35 3.82 -1.64
N VAL A 153 -4.11 2.74 -0.88
CA VAL A 153 -2.88 1.93 -1.03
C VAL A 153 -2.85 1.23 -2.38
N LEU A 154 -3.97 0.64 -2.83
CA LEU A 154 -4.10 0.05 -4.17
C LEU A 154 -3.88 1.08 -5.27
N HIS A 155 -4.47 2.28 -5.13
CA HIS A 155 -4.30 3.38 -6.08
C HIS A 155 -2.82 3.77 -6.21
N TYR A 156 -2.16 4.11 -5.10
CA TYR A 156 -0.75 4.52 -5.13
C TYR A 156 0.19 3.40 -5.54
N PHE A 157 -0.14 2.14 -5.24
CA PHE A 157 0.62 0.99 -5.71
C PHE A 157 0.64 0.92 -7.24
N LEU A 158 -0.52 1.01 -7.88
CA LEU A 158 -0.60 0.96 -9.33
C LEU A 158 -0.03 2.24 -9.98
N ASP A 159 -0.26 3.41 -9.36
CA ASP A 159 0.29 4.68 -9.85
C ASP A 159 1.83 4.69 -9.84
N THR A 160 2.45 4.24 -8.75
CA THR A 160 3.91 4.15 -8.69
C THR A 160 4.46 3.12 -9.69
N SER A 161 3.77 2.00 -9.89
CA SER A 161 4.15 1.01 -10.89
C SER A 161 4.03 1.57 -12.31
N MET A 162 2.97 2.33 -12.62
CA MET A 162 2.79 3.04 -13.90
C MET A 162 3.89 4.08 -14.14
N GLN A 163 4.26 4.85 -13.11
CA GLN A 163 5.37 5.80 -13.21
C GLN A 163 6.71 5.11 -13.50
N LYS A 164 6.94 3.93 -12.94
CA LYS A 164 8.14 3.12 -13.22
C LYS A 164 8.18 2.65 -14.67
N VAL A 165 7.05 2.24 -15.26
CA VAL A 165 6.98 1.90 -16.70
C VAL A 165 7.36 3.10 -17.56
N LYS A 166 6.86 4.29 -17.24
CA LYS A 166 7.19 5.51 -18.00
C LYS A 166 8.67 5.90 -17.91
N ALA A 167 9.36 5.46 -16.87
CA ALA A 167 10.79 5.71 -16.67
C ALA A 167 11.67 4.58 -17.23
N ASP A 168 11.18 3.34 -17.27
CA ASP A 168 11.92 2.15 -17.69
C ASP A 168 10.96 1.07 -18.22
N ASP A 169 11.03 0.79 -19.54
CA ASP A 169 10.20 -0.22 -20.22
C ASP A 169 10.38 -1.64 -19.64
N ASN A 170 11.51 -1.92 -18.98
CA ASN A 170 11.71 -3.22 -18.31
C ASN A 170 10.73 -3.48 -17.17
N HIS A 171 10.06 -2.44 -16.65
CA HIS A 171 9.04 -2.59 -15.62
C HIS A 171 7.67 -3.02 -16.16
N THR A 172 7.48 -3.07 -17.48
CA THR A 172 6.17 -3.31 -18.12
C THR A 172 5.52 -4.63 -17.67
N ASP A 173 6.27 -5.74 -17.67
CA ASP A 173 5.73 -7.04 -17.21
C ASP A 173 5.30 -7.00 -15.75
N GLN A 174 6.05 -6.29 -14.92
CA GLN A 174 5.71 -6.14 -13.52
C GLN A 174 4.47 -5.26 -13.34
N PHE A 175 4.32 -4.19 -14.11
CA PHE A 175 3.14 -3.35 -14.08
C PHE A 175 1.86 -4.13 -14.44
N PHE A 176 1.90 -5.00 -15.44
CA PHE A 176 0.77 -5.86 -15.76
C PHE A 176 0.43 -6.78 -14.58
N GLN A 177 1.44 -7.37 -13.93
CA GLN A 177 1.19 -8.20 -12.76
C GLN A 177 0.61 -7.38 -11.60
N ASP A 178 1.14 -6.19 -11.36
CA ASP A 178 0.67 -5.28 -10.32
C ASP A 178 -0.80 -4.88 -10.55
N TYR A 179 -1.19 -4.64 -11.82
CA TYR A 179 -2.59 -4.38 -12.18
C TYR A 179 -3.50 -5.59 -11.94
N ILE A 180 -3.06 -6.79 -12.32
CA ILE A 180 -3.81 -8.03 -12.10
C ILE A 180 -4.02 -8.25 -10.60
N ASP A 181 -2.97 -8.10 -9.81
CA ASP A 181 -3.02 -8.30 -8.37
C ASP A 181 -3.92 -7.24 -7.69
N ALA A 182 -3.72 -5.96 -8.01
CA ALA A 182 -4.55 -4.88 -7.47
C ALA A 182 -6.03 -5.04 -7.82
N SER A 183 -6.34 -5.40 -9.08
CA SER A 183 -7.70 -5.63 -9.55
C SER A 183 -8.33 -6.82 -8.84
N LYS A 184 -7.60 -7.94 -8.72
CA LYS A 184 -8.06 -9.12 -7.99
C LYS A 184 -8.36 -8.79 -6.53
N TYR A 185 -7.49 -8.04 -5.85
CA TYR A 185 -7.69 -7.68 -4.45
C TYR A 185 -8.87 -6.72 -4.27
N ALA A 186 -9.09 -5.80 -5.22
CA ALA A 186 -10.30 -4.97 -5.24
C ALA A 186 -11.58 -5.81 -5.44
N ASP A 187 -11.53 -6.82 -6.31
CA ASP A 187 -12.64 -7.77 -6.53
C ASP A 187 -12.93 -8.61 -5.28
N ASP A 188 -11.89 -9.15 -4.64
CA ASP A 188 -12.01 -9.92 -3.39
C ASP A 188 -12.65 -9.06 -2.28
N ALA A 189 -12.22 -7.80 -2.15
CA ALA A 189 -12.80 -6.84 -1.20
C ALA A 189 -14.27 -6.56 -1.51
N LEU A 190 -14.62 -6.33 -2.78
CA LEU A 190 -15.99 -6.06 -3.23
C LEU A 190 -16.92 -7.25 -2.98
N ALA A 191 -16.45 -8.47 -3.26
CA ALA A 191 -17.20 -9.69 -3.03
C ALA A 191 -17.47 -9.94 -1.54
N ALA A 192 -16.55 -9.58 -0.65
CA ALA A 192 -16.69 -9.76 0.79
C ALA A 192 -17.52 -8.66 1.49
N GLU A 193 -17.71 -7.48 0.86
CA GLU A 193 -18.41 -6.35 1.48
C GLU A 193 -19.94 -6.53 1.39
N THR A 194 -20.62 -6.26 2.49
CA THR A 194 -22.08 -6.37 2.59
C THR A 194 -22.81 -5.02 2.58
N LYS A 195 -22.10 -3.93 2.86
CA LYS A 195 -22.70 -2.58 2.95
C LYS A 195 -22.65 -1.89 1.60
N GLU A 196 -23.81 -1.53 1.03
CA GLU A 196 -23.91 -0.94 -0.31
C GLU A 196 -23.08 0.34 -0.50
N ALA A 197 -23.03 1.23 0.50
CA ALA A 197 -22.19 2.43 0.41
C ALA A 197 -20.69 2.12 0.31
N LYS A 198 -20.22 1.03 0.96
CA LYS A 198 -18.84 0.58 0.84
C LYS A 198 -18.58 -0.13 -0.48
N LYS A 199 -19.55 -0.92 -0.98
CA LYS A 199 -19.46 -1.53 -2.31
C LYS A 199 -19.30 -0.47 -3.40
N ALA A 200 -20.11 0.60 -3.35
CA ALA A 200 -19.98 1.70 -4.31
C ALA A 200 -18.58 2.33 -4.29
N ASN A 201 -17.98 2.51 -3.11
CA ASN A 201 -16.61 3.02 -2.98
C ASN A 201 -15.56 2.03 -3.53
N LEU A 202 -15.70 0.73 -3.25
CA LEU A 202 -14.82 -0.31 -3.78
C LEU A 202 -14.93 -0.42 -5.31
N GLN A 203 -16.16 -0.29 -5.86
CA GLN A 203 -16.35 -0.22 -7.30
C GLN A 203 -15.65 0.98 -7.92
N ALA A 204 -15.76 2.15 -7.31
CA ALA A 204 -15.03 3.36 -7.79
C ALA A 204 -13.51 3.18 -7.75
N ILE A 205 -12.97 2.49 -6.74
CA ILE A 205 -11.56 2.13 -6.69
C ILE A 205 -11.19 1.22 -7.87
N LYS A 206 -11.97 0.18 -8.12
CA LYS A 206 -11.76 -0.74 -9.24
C LYS A 206 -11.79 -0.01 -10.59
N ASP A 207 -12.79 0.85 -10.80
CA ASP A 207 -12.93 1.65 -12.03
C ASP A 207 -11.72 2.57 -12.23
N ASN A 208 -11.20 3.13 -11.15
CA ASN A 208 -9.98 3.95 -11.18
C ASN A 208 -8.74 3.12 -11.57
N LEU A 209 -8.57 1.90 -11.03
CA LEU A 209 -7.46 1.02 -11.41
C LEU A 209 -7.51 0.68 -12.92
N VAL A 210 -8.71 0.40 -13.46
CA VAL A 210 -8.91 0.18 -14.90
C VAL A 210 -8.54 1.42 -15.72
N ALA A 211 -9.00 2.60 -15.29
CA ALA A 211 -8.67 3.86 -15.97
C ALA A 211 -7.16 4.12 -16.00
N MET A 212 -6.47 3.90 -14.88
CA MET A 212 -5.00 4.05 -14.80
C MET A 212 -4.29 3.06 -15.72
N PHE A 213 -4.76 1.82 -15.80
CA PHE A 213 -4.19 0.82 -16.69
C PHE A 213 -4.33 1.22 -18.16
N ILE A 214 -5.50 1.70 -18.58
CA ILE A 214 -5.72 2.22 -19.94
C ILE A 214 -4.84 3.44 -20.21
N GLN A 215 -4.71 4.36 -19.26
CA GLN A 215 -3.90 5.57 -19.38
C GLN A 215 -2.39 5.33 -19.37
N SER A 216 -1.95 4.14 -19.00
CA SER A 216 -0.52 3.78 -18.97
C SER A 216 0.13 3.85 -20.37
N GLY A 217 -0.67 3.73 -21.43
CA GLY A 217 -0.20 3.68 -22.82
C GLY A 217 0.35 2.33 -23.26
N VAL A 218 0.40 1.33 -22.36
CA VAL A 218 0.87 -0.04 -22.70
C VAL A 218 -0.29 -1.05 -22.76
N ALA A 219 -1.53 -0.55 -22.72
CA ALA A 219 -2.73 -1.37 -22.57
C ALA A 219 -3.46 -1.70 -23.90
N ASP A 220 -3.01 -1.17 -25.05
CA ASP A 220 -3.61 -1.52 -26.34
C ASP A 220 -3.03 -2.81 -26.92
N CYS A 221 -3.79 -3.45 -27.84
CA CYS A 221 -3.39 -4.74 -28.41
C CYS A 221 -2.13 -4.67 -29.26
N GLU A 222 -1.88 -3.55 -29.94
CA GLU A 222 -0.68 -3.37 -30.74
C GLU A 222 0.55 -3.29 -29.85
N SER A 223 0.51 -2.46 -28.80
CA SER A 223 1.57 -2.37 -27.81
C SER A 223 1.84 -3.70 -27.14
N LEU A 224 0.78 -4.42 -26.74
CA LEU A 224 0.91 -5.76 -26.13
C LEU A 224 1.56 -6.77 -27.07
N GLN A 225 1.19 -6.77 -28.37
CA GLN A 225 1.82 -7.65 -29.37
C GLN A 225 3.30 -7.32 -29.55
N ASN A 226 3.65 -6.02 -29.61
CA ASN A 226 5.04 -5.59 -29.72
C ASN A 226 5.89 -5.98 -28.51
N ILE A 227 5.31 -5.94 -27.31
CA ILE A 227 5.99 -6.30 -26.05
C ILE A 227 6.09 -7.81 -25.89
N TYR A 228 4.98 -8.53 -26.10
CA TYR A 228 4.91 -9.97 -25.81
C TYR A 228 5.36 -10.86 -26.98
N GLY A 229 5.27 -10.41 -28.23
CA GLY A 229 5.65 -11.20 -29.40
C GLY A 229 7.08 -11.75 -29.30
N PRO A 230 8.12 -10.92 -29.14
CA PRO A 230 9.49 -11.41 -28.99
C PRO A 230 9.69 -12.28 -27.74
N LYS A 231 8.99 -11.96 -26.64
CA LYS A 231 9.12 -12.72 -25.39
C LYS A 231 8.45 -14.10 -25.46
N VAL A 232 7.30 -14.23 -26.12
CA VAL A 232 6.62 -15.50 -26.37
C VAL A 232 7.51 -16.40 -27.22
N GLU A 233 8.12 -15.86 -28.28
CA GLU A 233 9.07 -16.59 -29.12
C GLU A 233 10.32 -17.06 -28.34
N ALA A 234 10.84 -16.25 -27.43
CA ALA A 234 11.98 -16.59 -26.60
C ALA A 234 11.64 -17.60 -25.48
N SER A 235 10.36 -17.69 -25.07
CA SER A 235 9.89 -18.45 -23.90
C SER A 235 8.98 -19.63 -24.27
N LYS A 236 9.17 -20.26 -25.43
CA LYS A 236 8.32 -21.35 -26.00
C LYS A 236 8.09 -22.53 -25.04
N THR A 237 9.01 -22.79 -24.13
CA THR A 237 8.95 -23.90 -23.17
C THR A 237 8.66 -23.45 -21.73
N ASP A 238 8.50 -22.16 -21.50
CA ASP A 238 8.18 -21.62 -20.17
C ASP A 238 6.66 -21.51 -20.00
N SER A 239 6.04 -22.57 -19.44
CA SER A 239 4.60 -22.62 -19.21
C SER A 239 4.11 -21.51 -18.26
N ALA A 240 4.91 -21.08 -17.29
CA ALA A 240 4.53 -20.03 -16.35
C ALA A 240 4.46 -18.66 -17.05
N PHE A 241 5.45 -18.35 -17.87
CA PHE A 241 5.43 -17.14 -18.69
C PHE A 241 4.28 -17.15 -19.70
N LEU A 242 4.10 -18.25 -20.43
CA LEU A 242 3.03 -18.37 -21.44
C LEU A 242 1.63 -18.21 -20.82
N LYS A 243 1.36 -18.83 -19.67
CA LYS A 243 0.11 -18.65 -18.93
C LYS A 243 -0.10 -17.17 -18.54
N LYS A 244 0.94 -16.49 -18.06
CA LYS A 244 0.87 -15.06 -17.73
C LYS A 244 0.56 -14.21 -18.96
N ALA A 245 1.26 -14.43 -20.06
CA ALA A 245 1.06 -13.69 -21.32
C ALA A 245 -0.38 -13.87 -21.85
N LEU A 246 -0.86 -15.12 -21.89
CA LEU A 246 -2.23 -15.44 -22.32
C LEU A 246 -3.29 -14.74 -21.44
N ASN A 247 -3.10 -14.74 -20.11
CA ASN A 247 -4.03 -14.08 -19.20
C ASN A 247 -4.10 -12.56 -19.45
N ILE A 248 -2.95 -11.92 -19.68
CA ILE A 248 -2.90 -10.49 -19.97
C ILE A 248 -3.56 -10.16 -21.30
N LEU A 249 -3.22 -10.90 -22.37
CA LEU A 249 -3.81 -10.70 -23.69
C LEU A 249 -5.33 -10.93 -23.68
N LYS A 250 -5.81 -11.95 -22.95
CA LYS A 250 -7.24 -12.22 -22.78
C LYS A 250 -7.93 -11.12 -21.98
N LEU A 251 -7.34 -10.66 -20.88
CA LEU A 251 -7.85 -9.56 -20.05
C LEU A 251 -8.05 -8.28 -20.88
N MET A 252 -7.11 -8.01 -21.78
CA MET A 252 -7.13 -6.85 -22.67
C MET A 252 -7.93 -7.06 -23.96
N LYS A 253 -8.68 -8.16 -24.05
CA LYS A 253 -9.47 -8.54 -25.25
C LYS A 253 -8.62 -8.64 -26.52
N CYS A 254 -7.36 -9.02 -26.39
CA CYS A 254 -6.41 -9.27 -27.48
C CYS A 254 -6.31 -10.75 -27.84
N ASN A 255 -7.35 -11.51 -27.57
CA ASN A 255 -7.44 -12.95 -27.80
C ASN A 255 -7.55 -13.35 -29.28
N GLU A 256 -7.69 -12.37 -30.20
CA GLU A 256 -7.62 -12.56 -31.65
C GLU A 256 -6.26 -12.13 -32.23
N SER A 257 -5.29 -11.83 -31.38
CA SER A 257 -3.96 -11.39 -31.81
C SER A 257 -3.04 -12.57 -32.18
N GLU A 258 -2.13 -12.35 -33.13
CA GLU A 258 -1.14 -13.36 -33.53
C GLU A 258 -0.32 -13.87 -32.34
N VAL A 259 0.04 -12.96 -31.43
CA VAL A 259 0.81 -13.31 -30.22
C VAL A 259 0.00 -14.21 -29.28
N TYR A 260 -1.31 -13.98 -29.15
CA TYR A 260 -2.19 -14.84 -28.36
C TYR A 260 -2.24 -16.25 -28.93
N PHE A 261 -2.39 -16.37 -30.26
CA PHE A 261 -2.41 -17.65 -30.93
C PHE A 261 -1.10 -18.43 -30.77
N LYS A 262 0.04 -17.77 -30.99
CA LYS A 262 1.36 -18.41 -30.81
C LYS A 262 1.58 -18.85 -29.36
N ALA A 263 1.23 -18.02 -28.39
CA ALA A 263 1.34 -18.37 -26.97
C ALA A 263 0.43 -19.55 -26.62
N SER A 264 -0.78 -19.61 -27.19
CA SER A 264 -1.71 -20.75 -27.02
C SER A 264 -1.18 -22.01 -27.61
N GLU A 265 -0.59 -21.96 -28.82
CA GLU A 265 0.03 -23.09 -29.47
C GLU A 265 1.19 -23.69 -28.66
N TYR A 266 2.13 -22.83 -28.20
CA TYR A 266 3.25 -23.27 -27.36
C TYR A 266 2.75 -23.83 -26.02
N MET A 267 1.73 -23.21 -25.44
CA MET A 267 1.14 -23.71 -24.18
C MET A 267 0.47 -25.07 -24.39
N TYR A 268 -0.25 -25.27 -25.49
CA TYR A 268 -0.87 -26.56 -25.84
C TYR A 268 0.16 -27.68 -26.06
N GLN A 269 1.33 -27.37 -26.63
CA GLN A 269 2.43 -28.33 -26.78
C GLN A 269 3.02 -28.77 -25.43
N ILE A 270 2.99 -27.90 -24.40
CA ILE A 270 3.51 -28.21 -23.08
C ILE A 270 2.46 -28.91 -22.20
N ASP A 271 1.23 -28.38 -22.22
CA ASP A 271 0.12 -28.81 -21.35
C ASP A 271 -1.20 -28.70 -22.16
N PRO A 272 -1.65 -29.77 -22.79
CA PRO A 272 -2.83 -29.78 -23.67
C PRO A 272 -4.14 -29.69 -22.87
N THR A 273 -4.39 -28.49 -22.29
CA THR A 273 -5.63 -28.18 -21.58
C THR A 273 -6.72 -27.70 -22.55
N ALA A 274 -8.00 -27.76 -22.10
CA ALA A 274 -9.13 -27.23 -22.87
C ALA A 274 -8.98 -25.73 -23.18
N ASP A 275 -8.44 -24.93 -22.26
CA ASP A 275 -8.22 -23.50 -22.47
C ASP A 275 -7.15 -23.23 -23.54
N ALA A 276 -6.05 -23.98 -23.55
CA ALA A 276 -5.03 -23.89 -24.60
C ALA A 276 -5.58 -24.38 -25.97
N ALA A 277 -6.41 -25.42 -26.00
CA ALA A 277 -7.06 -25.93 -27.22
C ALA A 277 -8.02 -24.88 -27.82
N VAL A 278 -8.75 -24.13 -27.00
CA VAL A 278 -9.65 -23.06 -27.47
C VAL A 278 -8.86 -21.97 -28.19
N GLY A 279 -7.71 -21.54 -27.62
CA GLY A 279 -6.84 -20.56 -28.28
C GLY A 279 -6.32 -21.01 -29.64
N VAL A 280 -5.98 -22.30 -29.79
CA VAL A 280 -5.54 -22.89 -31.07
C VAL A 280 -6.72 -23.02 -32.05
N ALA A 281 -7.92 -23.33 -31.59
CA ALA A 281 -9.11 -23.47 -32.44
C ALA A 281 -9.55 -22.17 -33.12
N TYR A 282 -9.24 -21.01 -32.57
CA TYR A 282 -9.48 -19.70 -33.21
C TYR A 282 -8.53 -19.38 -34.37
N MET A 283 -7.47 -20.19 -34.58
CA MET A 283 -6.53 -20.01 -35.70
C MET A 283 -7.06 -20.61 -37.03
N TYR A 284 -8.04 -21.51 -36.94
CA TYR A 284 -8.62 -22.26 -38.07
C TYR A 284 -10.08 -21.89 -38.31
#